data_31b8c99b390e2b5d28f04f577e9ffd82
#
_entry.id   31b8c99b390e2b5d28f04f577e9ffd82
#
_cell.length_a   1.000
_cell.length_b   1.000
_cell.length_c   1.000
_cell.angle_alpha   90.00
_cell.angle_beta   90.00
_cell.angle_gamma   90.00
#
_symmetry.space_group_name_H-M   'P 1'
#
loop_
_entity.id
_entity.type
_entity.pdbx_description
1 polymer ?
#
loop_
_entity_poly.entity_id
_entity_poly.type
_entity_poly.pdbx_seq_one_letter_code
_entity_poly.pdbx_strand_id
1 'polypeptide(L)'
;VSEENRKKVQTILEMVHYQPNLMARSLASKKQYHFVAITPSFTHGEYWEAISDGIDKAASEMESYNITITKLFFDQYNNKTFDDIVRNLLDEKVDGVLIATLFTDSVIRLSQELDRNEIPYVYVDSNIEGQHQLAYFGTESYDAGVIAARLLMDRLSSSSDILMARIIHSGKNDSNQGKNRREGFCHYLTQTGFNGNLH
;
A
#
# COMPACT_ATOMS: atom_id res chain seq x y z
N VAL A 1 -4.93 -31.62 -23.64
CA VAL A 1 -4.74 -30.86 -24.88
C VAL A 1 -3.27 -30.98 -25.26
N SER A 2 -2.91 -31.36 -26.49
CA SER A 2 -1.51 -31.46 -26.91
C SER A 2 -0.84 -30.06 -26.94
N GLU A 3 0.49 -30.02 -26.72
CA GLU A 3 1.25 -28.76 -26.77
C GLU A 3 1.12 -28.03 -28.11
N GLU A 4 1.04 -28.78 -29.20
CA GLU A 4 0.85 -28.23 -30.53
C GLU A 4 -0.50 -27.49 -30.69
N ASN A 5 -1.58 -28.09 -30.18
CA ASN A 5 -2.90 -27.44 -30.18
C ASN A 5 -2.96 -26.22 -29.27
N ARG A 6 -2.24 -26.24 -28.14
CA ARG A 6 -2.14 -25.11 -27.24
C ARG A 6 -1.46 -23.92 -27.93
N LYS A 7 -0.34 -24.17 -28.64
CA LYS A 7 0.37 -23.12 -29.41
C LYS A 7 -0.50 -22.54 -30.53
N LYS A 8 -1.21 -23.39 -31.28
CA LYS A 8 -2.13 -22.92 -32.35
C LYS A 8 -3.22 -22.01 -31.78
N VAL A 9 -3.84 -22.40 -30.69
CA VAL A 9 -4.86 -21.57 -30.03
C VAL A 9 -4.26 -20.25 -29.52
N GLN A 10 -3.08 -20.27 -28.90
CA GLN A 10 -2.40 -19.07 -28.46
C GLN A 10 -2.14 -18.08 -29.60
N THR A 11 -1.61 -18.56 -30.73
CA THR A 11 -1.36 -17.74 -31.92
C THR A 11 -2.65 -17.11 -32.46
N ILE A 12 -3.75 -17.87 -32.48
CA ILE A 12 -5.05 -17.33 -32.95
C ILE A 12 -5.56 -16.25 -31.98
N LEU A 13 -5.47 -16.48 -30.67
CA LEU A 13 -5.89 -15.50 -29.64
C LEU A 13 -5.11 -14.18 -29.77
N GLU A 14 -3.81 -14.26 -30.04
CA GLU A 14 -2.96 -13.08 -30.27
C GLU A 14 -3.35 -12.35 -31.57
N MET A 15 -3.60 -13.10 -32.67
CA MET A 15 -4.00 -12.53 -33.96
C MET A 15 -5.34 -11.78 -33.92
N VAL A 16 -6.30 -12.27 -33.12
CA VAL A 16 -7.63 -11.65 -33.00
C VAL A 16 -7.72 -10.67 -31.83
N HIS A 17 -6.59 -10.37 -31.14
CA HIS A 17 -6.53 -9.55 -29.93
C HIS A 17 -7.58 -9.94 -28.88
N TYR A 18 -7.78 -11.26 -28.71
CA TYR A 18 -8.80 -11.77 -27.81
C TYR A 18 -8.45 -11.43 -26.37
N GLN A 19 -9.28 -10.61 -25.73
CA GLN A 19 -9.24 -10.37 -24.31
C GLN A 19 -10.27 -11.28 -23.63
N PRO A 20 -9.86 -12.18 -22.72
CA PRO A 20 -10.80 -13.01 -21.97
C PRO A 20 -11.80 -12.13 -21.21
N ASN A 21 -13.07 -12.37 -21.41
CA ASN A 21 -14.08 -11.73 -20.57
C ASN A 21 -13.97 -12.32 -19.15
N LEU A 22 -13.49 -11.51 -18.20
CA LEU A 22 -13.29 -11.92 -16.82
C LEU A 22 -14.59 -12.38 -16.15
N MET A 23 -15.73 -11.74 -16.48
CA MET A 23 -17.04 -12.16 -16.00
C MET A 23 -17.41 -13.58 -16.47
N ALA A 24 -17.28 -13.84 -17.79
CA ALA A 24 -17.58 -15.17 -18.34
C ALA A 24 -16.66 -16.24 -17.74
N ARG A 25 -15.39 -15.90 -17.49
CA ARG A 25 -14.41 -16.79 -16.87
C ARG A 25 -14.72 -17.05 -15.39
N SER A 26 -15.09 -16.02 -14.63
CA SER A 26 -15.49 -16.15 -13.23
C SER A 26 -16.74 -17.03 -13.08
N LEU A 27 -17.77 -16.75 -13.88
CA LEU A 27 -18.99 -17.56 -13.91
C LEU A 27 -18.72 -19.03 -14.27
N ALA A 28 -17.80 -19.29 -15.21
CA ALA A 28 -17.46 -20.64 -15.63
C ALA A 28 -16.60 -21.40 -14.59
N SER A 29 -15.74 -20.70 -13.85
CA SER A 29 -14.78 -21.33 -12.93
C SER A 29 -15.38 -21.72 -11.59
N LYS A 30 -16.52 -21.14 -11.17
CA LYS A 30 -17.09 -21.25 -9.83
C LYS A 30 -16.09 -20.98 -8.68
N LYS A 31 -14.91 -20.42 -9.02
CA LYS A 31 -13.89 -20.12 -8.04
C LYS A 31 -14.28 -18.85 -7.29
N GLN A 32 -14.28 -18.93 -5.98
CA GLN A 32 -14.43 -17.78 -5.10
C GLN A 32 -13.04 -17.32 -4.68
N TYR A 33 -12.87 -16.00 -4.62
CA TYR A 33 -11.65 -15.38 -4.13
C TYR A 33 -11.95 -14.58 -2.88
N HIS A 34 -11.11 -14.74 -1.88
CA HIS A 34 -11.20 -14.01 -0.62
C HIS A 34 -9.95 -13.18 -0.42
N PHE A 35 -10.11 -11.86 -0.40
CA PHE A 35 -9.06 -10.90 -0.08
C PHE A 35 -9.29 -10.30 1.30
N VAL A 36 -8.19 -9.93 1.96
CA VAL A 36 -8.24 -9.25 3.25
C VAL A 36 -7.55 -7.90 3.15
N ALA A 37 -8.18 -6.86 3.68
CA ALA A 37 -7.60 -5.53 3.80
C ALA A 37 -7.34 -5.21 5.28
N ILE A 38 -6.07 -4.99 5.63
CA ILE A 38 -5.63 -4.68 6.99
C ILE A 38 -5.27 -3.20 7.04
N THR A 39 -6.11 -2.40 7.69
CA THR A 39 -5.97 -0.94 7.77
C THR A 39 -6.15 -0.44 9.21
N PRO A 40 -5.65 0.77 9.55
CA PRO A 40 -6.00 1.38 10.82
C PRO A 40 -7.50 1.57 10.99
N SER A 41 -7.96 1.47 12.22
CA SER A 41 -9.28 1.99 12.60
C SER A 41 -9.29 3.52 12.49
N PHE A 42 -10.45 4.08 12.23
CA PHE A 42 -10.61 5.53 11.99
C PHE A 42 -11.93 6.03 12.59
N THR A 43 -12.02 7.35 12.76
CA THR A 43 -13.27 8.07 13.02
C THR A 43 -13.67 8.87 11.78
N HIS A 44 -14.93 9.31 11.75
CA HIS A 44 -15.47 10.06 10.62
C HIS A 44 -14.65 11.32 10.33
N GLY A 45 -14.28 11.52 9.05
CA GLY A 45 -13.45 12.63 8.56
C GLY A 45 -11.94 12.35 8.58
N GLU A 46 -11.50 11.21 9.07
CA GLU A 46 -10.07 10.87 9.08
C GLU A 46 -9.61 10.26 7.75
N TYR A 47 -8.31 10.33 7.51
CA TYR A 47 -7.64 9.85 6.28
C TYR A 47 -8.01 8.41 5.90
N TRP A 48 -8.09 7.51 6.89
CA TRP A 48 -8.36 6.09 6.65
C TRP A 48 -9.80 5.78 6.27
N GLU A 49 -10.75 6.70 6.53
CA GLU A 49 -12.12 6.57 6.06
C GLU A 49 -12.18 6.52 4.53
N ALA A 50 -11.53 7.47 3.85
CA ALA A 50 -11.53 7.53 2.38
C ALA A 50 -10.92 6.25 1.74
N ILE A 51 -9.90 5.67 2.37
CA ILE A 51 -9.32 4.38 1.93
C ILE A 51 -10.32 3.25 2.14
N SER A 52 -10.97 3.21 3.31
CA SER A 52 -12.00 2.20 3.63
C SER A 52 -13.18 2.28 2.67
N ASP A 53 -13.65 3.47 2.33
CA ASP A 53 -14.72 3.69 1.34
C ASP A 53 -14.32 3.19 -0.06
N GLY A 54 -13.07 3.44 -0.44
CA GLY A 54 -12.51 2.92 -1.69
C GLY A 54 -12.50 1.39 -1.73
N ILE A 55 -12.18 0.74 -0.61
CA ILE A 55 -12.21 -0.72 -0.48
C ILE A 55 -13.66 -1.24 -0.57
N ASP A 56 -14.63 -0.58 0.10
CA ASP A 56 -16.04 -0.95 0.04
C ASP A 56 -16.60 -0.83 -1.39
N LYS A 57 -16.24 0.25 -2.08
CA LYS A 57 -16.60 0.43 -3.48
C LYS A 57 -16.03 -0.70 -4.36
N ALA A 58 -14.75 -1.01 -4.21
CA ALA A 58 -14.11 -2.10 -4.93
C ALA A 58 -14.76 -3.45 -4.61
N ALA A 59 -15.08 -3.73 -3.34
CA ALA A 59 -15.77 -4.95 -2.93
C ALA A 59 -17.13 -5.09 -3.63
N SER A 60 -17.94 -4.01 -3.64
CA SER A 60 -19.23 -4.00 -4.32
C SER A 60 -19.12 -4.21 -5.83
N GLU A 61 -18.14 -3.57 -6.49
CA GLU A 61 -17.91 -3.74 -7.93
C GLU A 61 -17.42 -5.16 -8.29
N MET A 62 -16.72 -5.82 -7.35
CA MET A 62 -16.11 -7.14 -7.56
C MET A 62 -17.01 -8.32 -7.13
N GLU A 63 -18.13 -8.07 -6.47
CA GLU A 63 -19.04 -9.11 -6.00
C GLU A 63 -19.51 -10.04 -7.14
N SER A 64 -19.83 -9.45 -8.29
CA SER A 64 -20.24 -10.20 -9.49
C SER A 64 -19.14 -11.13 -10.05
N TYR A 65 -17.89 -10.97 -9.62
CA TYR A 65 -16.75 -11.82 -10.00
C TYR A 65 -16.45 -12.90 -8.96
N ASN A 66 -17.34 -13.13 -7.99
CA ASN A 66 -17.14 -14.03 -6.85
C ASN A 66 -15.90 -13.64 -6.01
N ILE A 67 -15.67 -12.34 -5.86
CA ILE A 67 -14.63 -11.79 -5.01
C ILE A 67 -15.26 -11.19 -3.76
N THR A 68 -14.72 -11.56 -2.61
CA THR A 68 -15.06 -10.96 -1.30
C THR A 68 -13.85 -10.28 -0.71
N ILE A 69 -14.06 -9.14 -0.05
CA ILE A 69 -13.02 -8.42 0.67
C ILE A 69 -13.44 -8.26 2.12
N THR A 70 -12.66 -8.83 3.03
CA THR A 70 -12.84 -8.64 4.48
C THR A 70 -11.92 -7.53 4.96
N LYS A 71 -12.46 -6.55 5.69
CA LYS A 71 -11.67 -5.49 6.32
C LYS A 71 -11.36 -5.86 7.77
N LEU A 72 -10.08 -5.79 8.13
CA LEU A 72 -9.59 -5.98 9.50
C LEU A 72 -8.93 -4.67 9.96
N PHE A 73 -9.36 -4.17 11.12
CA PHE A 73 -8.93 -2.88 11.62
C PHE A 73 -8.04 -3.02 12.85
N PHE A 74 -6.91 -2.32 12.85
CA PHE A 74 -6.01 -2.24 13.99
C PHE A 74 -5.93 -0.82 14.55
N ASP A 75 -5.56 -0.69 15.82
CA ASP A 75 -5.28 0.60 16.44
C ASP A 75 -3.92 1.12 15.98
N GLN A 76 -3.90 2.26 15.29
CA GLN A 76 -2.68 2.88 14.76
C GLN A 76 -1.66 3.28 15.85
N TYR A 77 -2.05 3.30 17.11
CA TYR A 77 -1.18 3.62 18.24
C TYR A 77 -0.74 2.37 19.04
N ASN A 78 -1.26 1.18 18.68
CA ASN A 78 -0.99 -0.06 19.41
C ASN A 78 -0.64 -1.21 18.44
N ASN A 79 0.67 -1.43 18.26
CA ASN A 79 1.18 -2.49 17.38
C ASN A 79 0.66 -3.90 17.72
N LYS A 80 0.34 -4.15 19.00
CA LYS A 80 -0.16 -5.46 19.41
C LYS A 80 -1.47 -5.83 18.69
N THR A 81 -2.33 -4.85 18.43
CA THR A 81 -3.60 -5.10 17.71
C THR A 81 -3.36 -5.56 16.27
N PHE A 82 -2.31 -5.04 15.61
CA PHE A 82 -1.89 -5.54 14.30
C PHE A 82 -1.33 -6.97 14.40
N ASP A 83 -0.44 -7.25 15.35
CA ASP A 83 0.13 -8.59 15.54
C ASP A 83 -0.95 -9.63 15.91
N ASP A 84 -2.04 -9.23 16.60
CA ASP A 84 -3.18 -10.10 16.90
C ASP A 84 -3.96 -10.47 15.62
N ILE A 85 -4.16 -9.51 14.71
CA ILE A 85 -4.76 -9.74 13.38
C ILE A 85 -3.91 -10.73 12.57
N VAL A 86 -2.60 -10.50 12.50
CA VAL A 86 -1.67 -11.34 11.73
C VAL A 86 -1.74 -12.79 12.17
N ARG A 87 -1.79 -13.05 13.48
CA ARG A 87 -1.87 -14.43 14.00
C ARG A 87 -3.12 -15.17 13.52
N ASN A 88 -4.25 -14.49 13.48
CA ASN A 88 -5.51 -15.11 13.06
C ASN A 88 -5.59 -15.25 11.53
N LEU A 89 -5.04 -14.27 10.78
CA LEU A 89 -5.08 -14.27 9.31
C LEU A 89 -4.41 -15.48 8.69
N LEU A 90 -3.29 -15.94 9.26
CA LEU A 90 -2.51 -17.06 8.70
C LEU A 90 -3.22 -18.40 8.85
N ASP A 91 -4.21 -18.50 9.73
CA ASP A 91 -5.06 -19.70 9.89
C ASP A 91 -6.24 -19.69 8.88
N GLU A 92 -6.47 -18.58 8.20
CA GLU A 92 -7.56 -18.46 7.22
C GLU A 92 -7.05 -18.68 5.79
N LYS A 93 -7.93 -19.20 4.94
CA LYS A 93 -7.62 -19.29 3.51
C LYS A 93 -7.92 -17.96 2.84
N VAL A 94 -6.86 -17.22 2.49
CA VAL A 94 -6.96 -15.95 1.76
C VAL A 94 -6.21 -16.05 0.43
N ASP A 95 -6.74 -15.37 -0.61
CA ASP A 95 -6.14 -15.35 -1.95
C ASP A 95 -5.26 -14.12 -2.18
N GLY A 96 -5.24 -13.17 -1.24
CA GLY A 96 -4.35 -12.00 -1.26
C GLY A 96 -4.66 -11.00 -0.16
N VAL A 97 -3.69 -10.14 0.16
CA VAL A 97 -3.78 -9.19 1.28
C VAL A 97 -3.40 -7.78 0.86
N LEU A 98 -4.21 -6.79 1.25
CA LEU A 98 -3.88 -5.37 1.20
C LEU A 98 -3.45 -4.93 2.61
N ILE A 99 -2.28 -4.30 2.73
CA ILE A 99 -1.65 -4.03 4.02
C ILE A 99 -1.30 -2.54 4.14
N ALA A 100 -1.85 -1.87 5.15
CA ALA A 100 -1.38 -0.56 5.58
C ALA A 100 -0.07 -0.69 6.38
N THR A 101 0.97 0.03 5.97
CA THR A 101 2.35 -0.22 6.38
C THR A 101 2.83 0.63 7.57
N LEU A 102 1.95 0.91 8.55
CA LEU A 102 2.29 1.76 9.70
C LEU A 102 3.35 1.14 10.62
N PHE A 103 3.26 -0.16 10.86
CA PHE A 103 4.17 -0.88 11.76
C PHE A 103 5.20 -1.68 10.95
N THR A 104 6.19 -0.99 10.41
CA THR A 104 7.18 -1.52 9.45
C THR A 104 7.70 -2.92 9.82
N ASP A 105 8.18 -3.11 11.06
CA ASP A 105 8.75 -4.40 11.49
C ASP A 105 7.71 -5.54 11.48
N SER A 106 6.47 -5.27 11.89
CA SER A 106 5.39 -6.26 11.90
C SER A 106 4.91 -6.57 10.49
N VAL A 107 4.85 -5.54 9.62
CA VAL A 107 4.50 -5.72 8.21
C VAL A 107 5.56 -6.54 7.49
N ILE A 108 6.86 -6.31 7.73
CA ILE A 108 7.93 -7.14 7.15
C ILE A 108 7.78 -8.61 7.56
N ARG A 109 7.50 -8.87 8.85
CA ARG A 109 7.26 -10.26 9.30
C ARG A 109 6.05 -10.90 8.62
N LEU A 110 4.94 -10.15 8.51
CA LEU A 110 3.76 -10.62 7.79
C LEU A 110 4.08 -10.90 6.31
N SER A 111 4.79 -10.00 5.64
CA SER A 111 5.17 -10.16 4.23
C SER A 111 5.99 -11.42 4.01
N GLN A 112 6.94 -11.71 4.90
CA GLN A 112 7.74 -12.93 4.83
C GLN A 112 6.90 -14.21 5.03
N GLU A 113 5.88 -14.18 5.89
CA GLU A 113 4.95 -15.30 6.05
C GLU A 113 4.03 -15.46 4.83
N LEU A 114 3.55 -14.35 4.24
CA LEU A 114 2.76 -14.38 3.02
C LEU A 114 3.57 -14.93 1.84
N ASP A 115 4.85 -14.52 1.71
CA ASP A 115 5.78 -15.07 0.70
C ASP A 115 5.98 -16.58 0.86
N ARG A 116 6.18 -17.08 2.09
CA ARG A 116 6.32 -18.53 2.35
C ARG A 116 5.08 -19.32 1.98
N ASN A 117 3.90 -18.71 2.10
CA ASN A 117 2.62 -19.35 1.78
C ASN A 117 2.16 -19.04 0.35
N GLU A 118 2.99 -18.37 -0.47
CA GLU A 118 2.67 -17.96 -1.84
C GLU A 118 1.38 -17.11 -1.93
N ILE A 119 1.09 -16.32 -0.88
CA ILE A 119 -0.06 -15.41 -0.83
C ILE A 119 0.39 -14.04 -1.32
N PRO A 120 -0.15 -13.54 -2.46
CA PRO A 120 0.19 -12.23 -2.97
C PRO A 120 -0.33 -11.10 -2.07
N TYR A 121 0.42 -10.01 -2.00
CA TYR A 121 0.02 -8.84 -1.23
C TYR A 121 0.39 -7.54 -1.92
N VAL A 122 -0.30 -6.47 -1.52
CA VAL A 122 -0.02 -5.10 -1.94
C VAL A 122 0.07 -4.20 -0.71
N TYR A 123 0.87 -3.14 -0.83
CA TYR A 123 0.97 -2.12 0.20
C TYR A 123 0.11 -0.90 -0.10
N VAL A 124 -0.43 -0.27 0.94
CA VAL A 124 -1.14 0.99 0.86
C VAL A 124 -0.57 1.99 1.87
N ASP A 125 -0.58 3.27 1.48
CA ASP A 125 -0.09 4.43 2.21
C ASP A 125 1.44 4.62 2.16
N SER A 126 2.24 3.67 2.61
CA SER A 126 3.71 3.74 2.61
C SER A 126 4.34 2.50 2.00
N ASN A 127 5.44 2.68 1.25
CA ASN A 127 6.20 1.56 0.69
C ASN A 127 7.24 1.05 1.69
N ILE A 128 7.49 -0.25 1.65
CA ILE A 128 8.61 -0.91 2.34
C ILE A 128 9.45 -1.61 1.27
N GLU A 129 10.65 -1.09 1.06
CA GLU A 129 11.58 -1.64 0.08
C GLU A 129 12.11 -3.02 0.50
N GLY A 130 12.52 -3.81 -0.49
CA GLY A 130 13.13 -5.13 -0.27
C GLY A 130 12.16 -6.23 0.10
N GLN A 131 10.86 -6.03 -0.10
CA GLN A 131 9.82 -7.06 0.02
C GLN A 131 9.30 -7.44 -1.38
N HIS A 132 8.47 -8.50 -1.47
CA HIS A 132 7.94 -9.02 -2.74
C HIS A 132 6.48 -8.60 -3.02
N GLN A 133 6.06 -7.45 -2.51
CA GLN A 133 4.72 -6.92 -2.80
C GLN A 133 4.48 -6.77 -4.31
N LEU A 134 3.29 -7.12 -4.77
CA LEU A 134 2.92 -6.99 -6.19
C LEU A 134 2.82 -5.53 -6.64
N ALA A 135 2.40 -4.65 -5.72
CA ALA A 135 2.22 -3.23 -5.99
C ALA A 135 2.23 -2.42 -4.68
N TYR A 136 2.42 -1.13 -4.83
CA TYR A 136 2.26 -0.13 -3.80
C TYR A 136 1.31 0.97 -4.29
N PHE A 137 0.37 1.34 -3.44
CA PHE A 137 -0.57 2.43 -3.68
C PHE A 137 -0.42 3.50 -2.61
N GLY A 138 0.20 4.61 -2.96
CA GLY A 138 0.47 5.71 -2.04
C GLY A 138 1.13 6.88 -2.76
N THR A 139 1.64 7.84 -1.98
CA THR A 139 2.34 9.01 -2.51
C THR A 139 3.85 8.75 -2.56
N GLU A 140 4.50 9.27 -3.60
CA GLU A 140 5.97 9.37 -3.64
C GLU A 140 6.44 10.37 -2.58
N SER A 141 6.71 9.84 -1.39
CA SER A 141 6.93 10.65 -0.19
C SER A 141 8.19 11.51 -0.27
N TYR A 142 9.24 11.04 -0.94
CA TYR A 142 10.45 11.81 -1.18
C TYR A 142 10.14 13.04 -2.04
N ASP A 143 9.47 12.86 -3.17
CA ASP A 143 9.09 13.93 -4.08
C ASP A 143 8.11 14.91 -3.41
N ALA A 144 7.19 14.41 -2.58
CA ALA A 144 6.32 15.27 -1.78
C ALA A 144 7.12 16.17 -0.83
N GLY A 145 8.22 15.67 -0.25
CA GLY A 145 9.16 16.46 0.54
C GLY A 145 9.86 17.53 -0.28
N VAL A 146 10.38 17.18 -1.45
CA VAL A 146 11.01 18.13 -2.40
C VAL A 146 10.04 19.24 -2.80
N ILE A 147 8.80 18.89 -3.15
CA ILE A 147 7.77 19.85 -3.53
C ILE A 147 7.43 20.79 -2.36
N ALA A 148 7.28 20.24 -1.14
CA ALA A 148 7.00 21.04 0.04
C ALA A 148 8.11 22.06 0.33
N ALA A 149 9.37 21.64 0.26
CA ALA A 149 10.53 22.55 0.41
C ALA A 149 10.55 23.63 -0.67
N ARG A 150 10.31 23.27 -1.93
CA ARG A 150 10.24 24.22 -3.04
C ARG A 150 9.17 25.28 -2.81
N LEU A 151 7.94 24.86 -2.50
CA LEU A 151 6.82 25.79 -2.26
C LEU A 151 7.10 26.73 -1.07
N LEU A 152 7.79 26.24 -0.05
CA LEU A 152 8.18 27.03 1.10
C LEU A 152 9.24 28.07 0.73
N MET A 153 10.29 27.64 0.00
CA MET A 153 11.38 28.51 -0.43
C MET A 153 10.97 29.57 -1.44
N ASP A 154 9.88 29.38 -2.19
CA ASP A 154 9.28 30.43 -3.03
C ASP A 154 8.78 31.62 -2.21
N ARG A 155 8.63 31.47 -0.89
CA ARG A 155 8.06 32.49 0.04
C ARG A 155 9.04 32.94 1.11
N LEU A 156 10.15 32.23 1.32
CA LEU A 156 11.13 32.49 2.37
C LEU A 156 12.49 32.91 1.79
N SER A 157 13.25 33.61 2.60
CA SER A 157 14.67 33.85 2.29
C SER A 157 15.48 32.60 2.61
N SER A 158 16.66 32.47 1.98
CA SER A 158 17.58 31.34 2.23
C SER A 158 18.13 31.29 3.68
N SER A 159 17.97 32.38 4.43
CA SER A 159 18.41 32.50 5.85
C SER A 159 17.26 32.42 6.86
N SER A 160 16.04 32.09 6.42
CA SER A 160 14.90 31.97 7.33
C SER A 160 15.03 30.73 8.21
N ASP A 161 14.49 30.78 9.44
CA ASP A 161 14.35 29.60 10.29
C ASP A 161 13.09 28.81 9.91
N ILE A 162 13.22 27.51 9.83
CA ILE A 162 12.13 26.57 9.48
C ILE A 162 11.91 25.62 10.65
N LEU A 163 10.64 25.49 11.08
CA LEU A 163 10.21 24.48 12.05
C LEU A 163 9.52 23.33 11.35
N MET A 164 10.04 22.10 11.51
CA MET A 164 9.43 20.87 10.97
C MET A 164 8.82 20.04 12.10
N ALA A 165 7.48 20.06 12.19
CA ALA A 165 6.77 19.19 13.12
C ALA A 165 6.75 17.74 12.60
N ARG A 166 6.96 16.77 13.50
CA ARG A 166 6.93 15.34 13.22
C ARG A 166 5.94 14.62 14.14
N ILE A 167 5.23 13.66 13.59
CA ILE A 167 4.39 12.75 14.38
C ILE A 167 5.22 11.51 14.70
N ILE A 168 5.44 11.23 15.98
CA ILE A 168 6.17 10.05 16.45
C ILE A 168 5.17 9.12 17.16
N HIS A 169 5.06 7.90 16.70
CA HIS A 169 4.23 6.87 17.32
C HIS A 169 5.07 6.04 18.32
N SER A 170 4.66 6.01 19.58
CA SER A 170 5.24 5.15 20.63
C SER A 170 6.76 5.27 20.80
N GLY A 171 7.33 6.47 20.61
CA GLY A 171 8.77 6.73 20.76
C GLY A 171 9.67 6.06 19.72
N LYS A 172 9.11 5.43 18.70
CA LYS A 172 9.85 4.86 17.57
C LYS A 172 9.96 5.86 16.42
N ASN A 173 10.99 5.64 15.60
CA ASN A 173 11.28 6.47 14.42
C ASN A 173 10.07 6.66 13.52
N ASP A 174 10.09 7.74 12.74
CA ASP A 174 9.11 8.07 11.70
C ASP A 174 8.75 6.84 10.85
N SER A 175 7.52 6.80 10.37
CA SER A 175 7.15 5.88 9.28
C SER A 175 8.09 6.10 8.10
N ASN A 176 8.30 5.08 7.26
CA ASN A 176 9.09 5.23 6.02
C ASN A 176 8.65 6.44 5.20
N GLN A 177 7.35 6.71 5.18
CA GLN A 177 6.76 7.88 4.53
C GLN A 177 7.28 9.20 5.15
N GLY A 178 7.25 9.32 6.48
CA GLY A 178 7.77 10.51 7.19
C GLY A 178 9.26 10.72 6.98
N LYS A 179 10.02 9.63 7.04
CA LYS A 179 11.47 9.64 6.78
C LYS A 179 11.78 10.12 5.36
N ASN A 180 11.18 9.50 4.34
CA ASN A 180 11.42 9.82 2.94
C ASN A 180 11.01 11.27 2.62
N ARG A 181 9.86 11.72 3.16
CA ARG A 181 9.41 13.12 2.99
C ARG A 181 10.40 14.12 3.58
N ARG A 182 10.93 13.83 4.78
CA ARG A 182 11.96 14.66 5.40
C ARG A 182 13.26 14.65 4.58
N GLU A 183 13.69 13.52 4.09
CA GLU A 183 14.90 13.41 3.25
C GLU A 183 14.76 14.24 1.98
N GLY A 184 13.64 14.14 1.25
CA GLY A 184 13.37 14.95 0.07
C GLY A 184 13.36 16.45 0.38
N PHE A 185 12.74 16.84 1.49
CA PHE A 185 12.71 18.23 1.96
C PHE A 185 14.10 18.78 2.23
N CYS A 186 14.90 18.06 3.03
CA CYS A 186 16.28 18.46 3.36
C CYS A 186 17.18 18.48 2.14
N HIS A 187 17.01 17.50 1.23
CA HIS A 187 17.78 17.45 -0.03
C HIS A 187 17.57 18.71 -0.86
N TYR A 188 16.33 19.14 -1.07
CA TYR A 188 16.02 20.36 -1.81
C TYR A 188 16.64 21.60 -1.15
N LEU A 189 16.53 21.75 0.18
CA LEU A 189 17.13 22.86 0.91
C LEU A 189 18.66 22.92 0.70
N THR A 190 19.31 21.77 0.76
CA THR A 190 20.77 21.68 0.54
C THR A 190 21.14 22.08 -0.87
N GLN A 191 20.42 21.60 -1.89
CA GLN A 191 20.70 21.92 -3.29
C GLN A 191 20.49 23.41 -3.62
N THR A 192 19.57 24.07 -2.95
CA THR A 192 19.24 25.49 -3.20
C THR A 192 20.06 26.47 -2.38
N GLY A 193 21.03 25.98 -1.59
CA GLY A 193 21.92 26.83 -0.80
C GLY A 193 21.23 27.47 0.41
N PHE A 194 20.20 26.80 0.96
CA PHE A 194 19.60 27.23 2.22
C PHE A 194 20.64 27.23 3.34
N ASN A 195 20.71 28.33 4.08
CA ASN A 195 21.68 28.58 5.15
C ASN A 195 21.03 29.01 6.48
N GLY A 196 19.70 28.92 6.58
CA GLY A 196 18.94 29.10 7.83
C GLY A 196 18.97 27.85 8.72
N ASN A 197 18.25 27.91 9.82
CA ASN A 197 18.14 26.77 10.74
C ASN A 197 16.90 25.94 10.45
N LEU A 198 17.04 24.62 10.54
CA LEU A 198 15.95 23.65 10.49
C LEU A 198 15.78 23.01 11.89
N HIS A 199 14.65 23.27 12.53
CA HIS A 199 14.34 22.83 13.90
C HIS A 199 13.32 21.69 13.89
#